data_07989c65c47919732071b674da9cc413
#
_entry.id   07989c65c47919732071b674da9cc413
#
_cell.length_a   1.000
_cell.length_b   1.000
_cell.length_c   1.000
_cell.angle_alpha   90.00
_cell.angle_beta   90.00
_cell.angle_gamma   90.00
#
_symmetry.space_group_name_H-M   'P 1'
#
loop_
_entity.id
_entity.type
_entity.pdbx_description
1 polymer ?
#
loop_
_entity_poly.entity_id
_entity_poly.type
_entity_poly.pdbx_seq_one_letter_code
_entity_poly.pdbx_strand_id
1 'polypeptide(L)'
;MAVAVILLSCSTTSRTILAPPSIPGAEFVGSEECATCHEQIVRDFRTATHARLQAKGENAKNMGCESCHGPGSLHVKAGGGAGTIINPRKSPDTCFQCHLEVRAAFSLPHHHPVLEGKMSCSDCHEPHKGIATKGAPTNIQQKLRGGGLAFLSRNETCFECHTQQRGPFVYEHEAVRQGCIVCHSPHGSVNQRLLNERNATLCIKCHFQEQKIAGHIFIGDVDHSNFLQQGTCWSAGCHEEPHGSNVTPLLRY
;
A
#
# COMPACT_ATOMS: atom_id res chain seq x y z
N MET A 1 -36.62 -37.39 -28.28
CA MET A 1 -36.36 -37.16 -26.86
C MET A 1 -34.91 -36.68 -26.72
N ALA A 2 -34.70 -35.39 -26.47
CA ALA A 2 -33.36 -34.81 -26.27
C ALA A 2 -33.10 -34.78 -24.76
N VAL A 3 -32.02 -35.44 -24.32
CA VAL A 3 -31.56 -35.43 -22.93
C VAL A 3 -30.66 -34.23 -22.74
N ALA A 4 -31.12 -33.25 -21.96
CA ALA A 4 -30.33 -32.10 -21.55
C ALA A 4 -29.40 -32.54 -20.40
N VAL A 5 -28.10 -32.56 -20.65
CA VAL A 5 -27.08 -32.75 -19.62
C VAL A 5 -26.81 -31.39 -18.95
N ILE A 6 -27.28 -31.22 -17.72
CA ILE A 6 -26.98 -30.06 -16.89
C ILE A 6 -25.62 -30.30 -16.25
N LEU A 7 -24.60 -29.59 -16.72
CA LEU A 7 -23.29 -29.53 -16.08
C LEU A 7 -23.40 -28.62 -14.85
N LEU A 8 -23.50 -29.19 -13.64
CA LEU A 8 -23.28 -28.47 -12.40
C LEU A 8 -21.79 -28.19 -12.27
N SER A 9 -21.40 -26.96 -12.57
CA SER A 9 -20.09 -26.46 -12.23
C SER A 9 -20.06 -26.09 -10.73
N CYS A 10 -19.54 -27.00 -9.90
CA CYS A 10 -19.18 -26.69 -8.52
C CYS A 10 -17.90 -25.88 -8.54
N SER A 11 -18.00 -24.55 -8.49
CA SER A 11 -16.84 -23.71 -8.16
C SER A 11 -16.58 -23.79 -6.65
N THR A 12 -15.80 -24.76 -6.23
CA THR A 12 -15.20 -24.77 -4.90
C THR A 12 -14.08 -23.72 -4.88
N THR A 13 -14.39 -22.51 -4.45
CA THR A 13 -13.36 -21.55 -4.04
C THR A 13 -12.75 -22.07 -2.74
N SER A 14 -11.75 -22.92 -2.84
CA SER A 14 -10.93 -23.29 -1.69
C SER A 14 -10.07 -22.07 -1.35
N ARG A 15 -10.48 -21.31 -0.34
CA ARG A 15 -9.61 -20.32 0.28
C ARG A 15 -8.58 -21.10 1.11
N THR A 16 -7.34 -21.10 0.68
CA THR A 16 -6.24 -21.58 1.51
C THR A 16 -6.08 -20.60 2.66
N ILE A 17 -6.67 -20.89 3.81
CA ILE A 17 -6.43 -20.14 5.04
C ILE A 17 -5.07 -20.64 5.54
N LEU A 18 -4.03 -19.84 5.40
CA LEU A 18 -2.77 -20.08 6.07
C LEU A 18 -3.04 -19.92 7.57
N ALA A 19 -2.68 -20.91 8.36
CA ALA A 19 -2.80 -20.81 9.81
C ALA A 19 -1.94 -19.63 10.29
N PRO A 20 -2.46 -18.79 11.19
CA PRO A 20 -1.67 -17.70 11.75
C PRO A 20 -0.44 -18.27 12.47
N PRO A 21 0.72 -17.60 12.40
CA PRO A 21 1.86 -18.00 13.18
C PRO A 21 1.46 -18.02 14.66
N SER A 22 1.83 -19.06 15.36
CA SER A 22 1.49 -19.25 16.78
C SER A 22 2.72 -19.68 17.57
N ILE A 23 2.73 -19.34 18.86
CA ILE A 23 3.73 -19.82 19.79
C ILE A 23 3.27 -21.19 20.32
N PRO A 24 4.11 -22.23 20.28
CA PRO A 24 3.74 -23.56 20.76
C PRO A 24 3.21 -23.53 22.19
N GLY A 25 2.05 -24.15 22.42
CA GLY A 25 1.40 -24.20 23.73
C GLY A 25 0.58 -22.97 24.11
N ALA A 26 0.49 -21.96 23.22
CA ALA A 26 -0.39 -20.83 23.44
C ALA A 26 -1.84 -21.17 23.03
N GLU A 27 -2.80 -20.67 23.79
CA GLU A 27 -4.24 -20.80 23.58
C GLU A 27 -4.87 -19.42 23.38
N PHE A 28 -6.01 -19.39 22.70
CA PHE A 28 -6.77 -18.16 22.49
C PHE A 28 -7.49 -17.73 23.78
N VAL A 29 -7.39 -16.45 24.12
CA VAL A 29 -8.00 -15.86 25.32
C VAL A 29 -9.11 -14.86 25.01
N GLY A 30 -9.16 -14.34 23.78
CA GLY A 30 -10.10 -13.33 23.34
C GLY A 30 -9.62 -11.90 23.53
N SER A 31 -10.18 -11.00 22.72
CA SER A 31 -9.75 -9.60 22.68
C SER A 31 -10.03 -8.81 23.98
N GLU A 32 -10.95 -9.28 24.81
CA GLU A 32 -11.28 -8.62 26.08
C GLU A 32 -10.12 -8.69 27.07
N GLU A 33 -9.40 -9.81 27.12
CA GLU A 33 -8.22 -9.97 27.96
C GLU A 33 -7.11 -8.97 27.57
N CYS A 34 -6.99 -8.66 26.27
CA CYS A 34 -6.03 -7.68 25.78
C CYS A 34 -6.34 -6.27 26.27
N ALA A 35 -7.63 -5.94 26.43
CA ALA A 35 -8.09 -4.61 26.85
C ALA A 35 -7.64 -4.24 28.27
N THR A 36 -7.38 -5.21 29.13
CA THR A 36 -6.98 -4.97 30.53
C THR A 36 -5.63 -4.23 30.63
N CYS A 37 -4.73 -4.43 29.66
CA CYS A 37 -3.43 -3.77 29.60
C CYS A 37 -3.28 -2.83 28.39
N HIS A 38 -3.99 -3.10 27.30
CA HIS A 38 -3.87 -2.36 26.03
C HIS A 38 -5.13 -1.53 25.71
N GLU A 39 -5.71 -0.87 26.72
CA GLU A 39 -6.99 -0.14 26.60
C GLU A 39 -7.01 0.85 25.42
N GLN A 40 -5.95 1.65 25.26
CA GLN A 40 -5.90 2.66 24.20
C GLN A 40 -5.87 2.01 22.82
N ILE A 41 -5.09 0.95 22.64
CA ILE A 41 -5.01 0.22 21.35
C ILE A 41 -6.35 -0.41 21.01
N VAL A 42 -7.02 -1.03 21.98
CA VAL A 42 -8.35 -1.62 21.78
C VAL A 42 -9.39 -0.57 21.45
N ARG A 43 -9.32 0.62 22.05
CA ARG A 43 -10.19 1.75 21.74
C ARG A 43 -10.00 2.23 20.30
N ASP A 44 -8.76 2.44 19.90
CA ASP A 44 -8.42 2.88 18.54
C ASP A 44 -8.80 1.83 17.50
N PHE A 45 -8.58 0.54 17.80
CA PHE A 45 -8.87 -0.58 16.91
C PHE A 45 -10.36 -0.68 16.54
N ARG A 46 -11.28 -0.25 17.40
CA ARG A 46 -12.72 -0.24 17.09
C ARG A 46 -13.05 0.57 15.83
N THR A 47 -12.22 1.54 15.49
CA THR A 47 -12.36 2.37 14.28
C THR A 47 -11.54 1.85 13.10
N ALA A 48 -10.70 0.86 13.31
CA ALA A 48 -9.84 0.29 12.27
C ALA A 48 -10.64 -0.47 11.22
N THR A 49 -10.12 -0.49 10.00
CA THR A 49 -10.69 -1.31 8.91
C THR A 49 -10.75 -2.79 9.30
N HIS A 50 -9.73 -3.26 10.03
CA HIS A 50 -9.63 -4.63 10.51
C HIS A 50 -10.58 -4.96 11.67
N ALA A 51 -11.17 -3.98 12.36
CA ALA A 51 -12.17 -4.22 13.40
C ALA A 51 -13.44 -4.93 12.88
N ARG A 52 -13.64 -4.92 11.56
CA ARG A 52 -14.73 -5.64 10.89
C ARG A 52 -14.51 -7.15 10.79
N LEU A 53 -13.29 -7.62 11.09
CA LEU A 53 -12.95 -9.03 11.16
C LEU A 53 -13.48 -9.66 12.46
N GLN A 54 -14.77 -9.46 12.77
CA GLN A 54 -15.42 -10.07 13.92
C GLN A 54 -16.24 -11.27 13.45
N ALA A 55 -15.92 -12.45 13.95
CA ALA A 55 -16.80 -13.61 13.84
C ALA A 55 -17.82 -13.60 14.99
N LYS A 56 -19.00 -14.19 14.73
CA LYS A 56 -20.00 -14.44 15.76
C LYS A 56 -19.99 -15.92 16.14
N GLY A 57 -20.31 -16.21 17.41
CA GLY A 57 -20.40 -17.58 17.91
C GLY A 57 -19.09 -18.13 18.49
N GLU A 58 -18.98 -19.45 18.58
CA GLU A 58 -17.81 -20.12 19.22
C GLU A 58 -16.47 -19.83 18.52
N ASN A 59 -16.50 -19.54 17.23
CA ASN A 59 -15.33 -19.17 16.45
C ASN A 59 -14.86 -17.72 16.69
N ALA A 60 -15.59 -16.92 17.48
CA ALA A 60 -15.25 -15.53 17.76
C ALA A 60 -13.97 -15.39 18.61
N LYS A 61 -13.55 -16.41 19.31
CA LYS A 61 -12.33 -16.41 20.14
C LYS A 61 -11.06 -16.16 19.33
N ASN A 62 -11.06 -16.55 18.07
CA ASN A 62 -9.89 -16.46 17.19
C ASN A 62 -9.87 -15.18 16.34
N MET A 63 -10.79 -14.24 16.58
CA MET A 63 -10.97 -13.05 15.76
C MET A 63 -10.63 -11.79 16.56
N GLY A 64 -10.24 -10.73 15.86
CA GLY A 64 -9.80 -9.49 16.50
C GLY A 64 -8.29 -9.42 16.68
N CYS A 65 -7.82 -9.15 17.89
CA CYS A 65 -6.38 -9.00 18.19
C CYS A 65 -5.58 -10.27 17.82
N GLU A 66 -6.10 -11.42 18.20
CA GLU A 66 -5.44 -12.71 18.04
C GLU A 66 -5.43 -13.22 16.58
N SER A 67 -6.23 -12.64 15.69
CA SER A 67 -6.13 -12.91 14.24
C SER A 67 -4.77 -12.52 13.66
N CYS A 68 -4.14 -11.50 14.25
CA CYS A 68 -2.84 -10.98 13.83
C CYS A 68 -1.73 -11.36 14.81
N HIS A 69 -2.02 -11.35 16.11
CA HIS A 69 -1.04 -11.59 17.16
C HIS A 69 -0.92 -13.07 17.55
N GLY A 70 -1.78 -13.94 17.02
CA GLY A 70 -1.86 -15.33 17.45
C GLY A 70 -2.39 -15.48 18.87
N PRO A 71 -2.48 -16.74 19.37
CA PRO A 71 -2.98 -17.04 20.72
C PRO A 71 -2.21 -16.32 21.83
N GLY A 72 -2.94 -15.63 22.72
CA GLY A 72 -2.37 -14.73 23.73
C GLY A 72 -2.14 -15.30 25.12
N SER A 73 -2.52 -16.57 25.40
CA SER A 73 -2.51 -17.09 26.78
C SER A 73 -1.16 -17.01 27.48
N LEU A 74 -0.07 -17.31 26.75
CA LEU A 74 1.29 -17.25 27.35
C LEU A 74 1.70 -15.82 27.66
N HIS A 75 1.27 -14.84 26.81
CA HIS A 75 1.54 -13.44 27.03
C HIS A 75 0.82 -12.89 28.26
N VAL A 76 -0.47 -13.21 28.40
CA VAL A 76 -1.28 -12.83 29.55
C VAL A 76 -0.71 -13.46 30.84
N LYS A 77 -0.41 -14.77 30.82
CA LYS A 77 0.15 -15.48 31.95
C LYS A 77 1.52 -14.92 32.39
N ALA A 78 2.32 -14.46 31.44
CA ALA A 78 3.62 -13.86 31.74
C ALA A 78 3.54 -12.40 32.20
N GLY A 79 2.35 -11.79 32.21
CA GLY A 79 2.18 -10.37 32.49
C GLY A 79 2.73 -9.46 31.39
N GLY A 80 2.82 -9.95 30.16
CA GLY A 80 3.38 -9.25 29.01
C GLY A 80 4.75 -9.81 28.58
N GLY A 81 5.45 -9.04 27.77
CA GLY A 81 6.82 -9.35 27.37
C GLY A 81 6.97 -9.81 25.91
N ALA A 82 8.13 -9.53 25.34
CA ALA A 82 8.48 -9.94 23.99
C ALA A 82 8.71 -11.46 23.93
N GLY A 83 8.28 -12.08 22.82
CA GLY A 83 8.47 -13.52 22.60
C GLY A 83 7.38 -14.42 23.14
N THR A 84 6.43 -13.89 23.92
CA THR A 84 5.29 -14.63 24.48
C THR A 84 4.01 -14.47 23.64
N ILE A 85 4.07 -13.66 22.58
CA ILE A 85 3.03 -13.43 21.59
C ILE A 85 3.68 -13.09 20.25
N ILE A 86 2.99 -13.32 19.16
CA ILE A 86 3.48 -12.95 17.83
C ILE A 86 3.51 -11.42 17.66
N ASN A 87 4.62 -10.92 17.17
CA ASN A 87 4.74 -9.52 16.77
C ASN A 87 4.66 -9.42 15.24
N PRO A 88 3.53 -8.93 14.67
CA PRO A 88 3.35 -8.82 13.24
C PRO A 88 4.39 -7.94 12.52
N ARG A 89 5.04 -7.02 13.24
CA ARG A 89 6.15 -6.23 12.68
C ARG A 89 7.34 -7.11 12.26
N LYS A 90 7.55 -8.22 12.96
CA LYS A 90 8.64 -9.17 12.69
C LYS A 90 8.20 -10.36 11.82
N SER A 91 6.92 -10.48 11.55
CA SER A 91 6.34 -11.60 10.83
C SER A 91 5.31 -11.10 9.81
N PRO A 92 5.75 -10.70 8.60
CA PRO A 92 4.84 -10.22 7.55
C PRO A 92 3.83 -11.28 7.10
N ASP A 93 4.13 -12.57 7.32
CA ASP A 93 3.22 -13.68 7.02
C ASP A 93 1.89 -13.55 7.77
N THR A 94 1.87 -12.90 8.92
CA THR A 94 0.65 -12.55 9.65
C THR A 94 -0.32 -11.72 8.79
N CYS A 95 0.20 -10.80 7.99
CA CYS A 95 -0.60 -9.96 7.08
C CYS A 95 -0.94 -10.72 5.80
N PHE A 96 0.00 -11.49 5.29
CA PHE A 96 -0.12 -12.23 4.04
C PHE A 96 -1.13 -13.37 4.07
N GLN A 97 -1.57 -13.83 5.25
CA GLN A 97 -2.67 -14.78 5.38
C GLN A 97 -3.94 -14.31 4.65
N CYS A 98 -4.20 -13.00 4.68
CA CYS A 98 -5.36 -12.38 4.05
C CYS A 98 -4.99 -11.55 2.82
N HIS A 99 -3.79 -10.97 2.79
CA HIS A 99 -3.28 -10.10 1.72
C HIS A 99 -2.34 -10.84 0.77
N LEU A 100 -2.84 -11.94 0.17
CA LEU A 100 -2.06 -12.79 -0.74
C LEU A 100 -1.62 -12.06 -2.01
N GLU A 101 -2.46 -11.17 -2.53
CA GLU A 101 -2.14 -10.34 -3.68
C GLU A 101 -0.98 -9.37 -3.39
N VAL A 102 -0.92 -8.86 -2.16
CA VAL A 102 0.17 -7.99 -1.71
C VAL A 102 1.47 -8.78 -1.58
N ARG A 103 1.40 -10.03 -1.07
CA ARG A 103 2.57 -10.92 -1.05
C ARG A 103 3.10 -11.17 -2.46
N ALA A 104 2.21 -11.43 -3.42
CA ALA A 104 2.60 -11.62 -4.81
C ALA A 104 3.27 -10.37 -5.41
N ALA A 105 2.77 -9.17 -5.07
CA ALA A 105 3.37 -7.92 -5.49
C ALA A 105 4.81 -7.76 -4.96
N PHE A 106 5.07 -8.09 -3.69
CA PHE A 106 6.42 -8.08 -3.12
C PHE A 106 7.38 -9.11 -3.73
N SER A 107 6.87 -10.09 -4.50
CA SER A 107 7.71 -11.04 -5.25
C SER A 107 8.13 -10.54 -6.63
N LEU A 108 7.68 -9.36 -7.05
CA LEU A 108 8.06 -8.75 -8.32
C LEU A 108 9.52 -8.25 -8.27
N PRO A 109 10.18 -8.07 -9.44
CA PRO A 109 11.60 -7.71 -9.52
C PRO A 109 12.00 -6.43 -8.77
N HIS A 110 11.09 -5.46 -8.70
CA HIS A 110 11.28 -4.20 -7.99
C HIS A 110 10.23 -4.09 -6.89
N HIS A 111 10.66 -4.06 -5.63
CA HIS A 111 9.80 -3.99 -4.45
C HIS A 111 10.54 -3.39 -3.27
N HIS A 112 9.81 -2.91 -2.27
CA HIS A 112 10.42 -2.59 -0.98
C HIS A 112 10.82 -3.90 -0.25
N PRO A 113 11.94 -3.91 0.50
CA PRO A 113 12.54 -5.15 1.01
C PRO A 113 11.82 -5.71 2.25
N VAL A 114 10.52 -6.00 2.10
CA VAL A 114 9.67 -6.57 3.15
C VAL A 114 9.90 -8.07 3.29
N LEU A 115 10.04 -8.79 2.16
CA LEU A 115 10.31 -10.23 2.18
C LEU A 115 11.72 -10.53 2.71
N GLU A 116 12.65 -9.59 2.57
CA GLU A 116 14.02 -9.66 3.08
C GLU A 116 14.11 -9.26 4.57
N GLY A 117 12.99 -8.91 5.19
CA GLY A 117 12.92 -8.55 6.61
C GLY A 117 13.57 -7.20 6.98
N LYS A 118 13.90 -6.36 5.97
CA LYS A 118 14.49 -5.02 6.19
C LYS A 118 13.43 -3.94 6.42
N MET A 119 12.21 -4.21 5.97
CA MET A 119 11.03 -3.37 6.20
C MET A 119 9.87 -4.22 6.68
N SER A 120 8.92 -3.59 7.33
CA SER A 120 7.68 -4.22 7.77
C SER A 120 6.46 -3.48 7.22
N CYS A 121 5.32 -4.18 7.17
CA CYS A 121 4.05 -3.56 6.77
C CYS A 121 3.73 -2.35 7.65
N SER A 122 4.04 -2.43 8.95
CA SER A 122 3.78 -1.35 9.92
C SER A 122 4.72 -0.15 9.82
N ASP A 123 5.73 -0.17 8.94
CA ASP A 123 6.52 1.03 8.65
C ASP A 123 5.70 2.04 7.83
N CYS A 124 4.77 1.55 7.01
CA CYS A 124 3.87 2.37 6.18
C CYS A 124 2.41 2.33 6.65
N HIS A 125 1.96 1.23 7.27
CA HIS A 125 0.57 1.01 7.65
C HIS A 125 0.37 1.06 9.16
N GLU A 126 -0.81 1.54 9.59
CA GLU A 126 -1.23 1.55 11.00
C GLU A 126 -2.49 0.68 11.17
N PRO A 127 -2.32 -0.63 11.40
CA PRO A 127 -3.43 -1.57 11.42
C PRO A 127 -4.41 -1.38 12.58
N HIS A 128 -3.98 -0.71 13.66
CA HIS A 128 -4.82 -0.47 14.84
C HIS A 128 -5.72 0.76 14.72
N LYS A 129 -5.57 1.60 13.69
CA LYS A 129 -6.34 2.83 13.51
C LYS A 129 -7.24 2.79 12.28
N GLY A 130 -8.20 3.73 12.23
CA GLY A 130 -9.25 3.77 11.21
C GLY A 130 -8.79 3.91 9.78
N ILE A 131 -7.54 4.36 9.54
CA ILE A 131 -6.94 4.48 8.22
C ILE A 131 -5.63 3.73 8.21
N ALA A 132 -5.52 2.85 7.21
CA ALA A 132 -4.42 1.92 7.14
C ALA A 132 -3.05 2.54 6.86
N THR A 133 -2.97 3.78 6.37
CA THR A 133 -1.69 4.42 6.02
C THR A 133 -1.32 5.44 7.09
N LYS A 134 -0.09 5.44 7.57
CA LYS A 134 0.41 6.47 8.50
C LYS A 134 0.23 7.87 7.89
N GLY A 135 0.03 8.87 8.73
CA GLY A 135 -0.18 10.25 8.28
C GLY A 135 -1.51 10.52 7.57
N ALA A 136 -2.32 9.51 7.28
CA ALA A 136 -3.62 9.72 6.67
C ALA A 136 -4.62 10.36 7.67
N PRO A 137 -5.53 11.26 7.21
CA PRO A 137 -6.47 11.93 8.10
C PRO A 137 -7.42 10.93 8.77
N THR A 138 -7.55 11.03 10.09
CA THR A 138 -8.32 10.11 10.92
C THR A 138 -9.80 10.46 11.01
N ASN A 139 -10.20 11.68 10.63
CA ASN A 139 -11.58 12.13 10.72
C ASN A 139 -12.22 12.41 9.35
N ILE A 140 -13.55 12.28 9.30
CA ILE A 140 -14.35 12.48 8.10
C ILE A 140 -14.27 13.95 7.60
N GLN A 141 -14.14 14.92 8.50
CA GLN A 141 -14.07 16.34 8.13
C GLN A 141 -12.77 16.67 7.39
N GLN A 142 -11.66 16.06 7.78
CA GLN A 142 -10.40 16.16 7.04
C GLN A 142 -10.49 15.44 5.68
N LYS A 143 -11.21 14.31 5.62
CA LYS A 143 -11.48 13.63 4.35
C LYS A 143 -12.33 14.45 3.39
N LEU A 144 -13.33 15.16 3.89
CA LEU A 144 -14.28 15.94 3.06
C LEU A 144 -13.72 17.30 2.64
N ARG A 145 -12.86 17.92 3.46
CA ARG A 145 -12.30 19.26 3.18
C ARG A 145 -11.16 19.22 2.15
N GLY A 146 -10.63 18.06 1.82
CA GLY A 146 -9.43 18.06 1.07
C GLY A 146 -9.28 16.95 0.05
N GLY A 147 -9.85 17.11 -1.13
CA GLY A 147 -9.30 16.38 -2.26
C GLY A 147 -7.76 16.46 -2.28
N GLY A 148 -7.17 17.66 -2.14
CA GLY A 148 -5.72 17.87 -2.09
C GLY A 148 -5.04 17.44 -0.78
N LEU A 149 -5.59 17.82 0.38
CA LEU A 149 -4.95 17.54 1.68
C LEU A 149 -4.94 16.05 2.06
N ALA A 150 -5.97 15.29 1.66
CA ALA A 150 -5.97 13.84 1.88
C ALA A 150 -4.89 13.11 1.07
N PHE A 151 -4.54 13.62 -0.09
CA PHE A 151 -3.45 13.07 -0.90
C PHE A 151 -2.08 13.46 -0.34
N LEU A 152 -1.89 14.70 0.10
CA LEU A 152 -0.66 15.16 0.74
C LEU A 152 -0.31 14.34 1.99
N SER A 153 -1.31 14.00 2.82
CA SER A 153 -1.08 13.17 4.01
C SER A 153 -0.66 11.73 3.68
N ARG A 154 -1.01 11.22 2.50
CA ARG A 154 -0.53 9.91 2.04
C ARG A 154 0.93 9.95 1.62
N ASN A 155 1.37 11.05 1.05
CA ASN A 155 2.76 11.25 0.67
C ASN A 155 3.68 11.33 1.88
N GLU A 156 3.20 11.85 3.03
CA GLU A 156 3.99 11.96 4.26
C GLU A 156 4.60 10.61 4.68
N THR A 157 3.87 9.51 4.53
CA THR A 157 4.43 8.17 4.79
C THR A 157 5.65 7.87 3.92
N CYS A 158 5.62 8.28 2.66
CA CYS A 158 6.73 8.07 1.74
C CYS A 158 7.92 8.98 2.10
N PHE A 159 7.63 10.21 2.49
CA PHE A 159 8.63 11.22 2.84
C PHE A 159 9.37 10.95 4.15
N GLU A 160 8.92 10.01 4.98
CA GLU A 160 9.70 9.54 6.12
C GLU A 160 11.07 8.98 5.70
N CYS A 161 11.15 8.40 4.50
CA CYS A 161 12.39 7.85 3.93
C CYS A 161 12.82 8.57 2.65
N HIS A 162 11.88 8.95 1.78
CA HIS A 162 12.13 9.63 0.51
C HIS A 162 12.10 11.15 0.66
N THR A 163 12.94 11.68 1.52
CA THR A 163 12.96 13.11 1.91
C THR A 163 13.25 14.06 0.74
N GLN A 164 14.03 13.61 -0.24
CA GLN A 164 14.40 14.42 -1.40
C GLN A 164 13.22 14.73 -2.32
N GLN A 165 12.20 13.89 -2.33
CA GLN A 165 11.01 14.07 -3.15
C GLN A 165 9.94 14.96 -2.49
N ARG A 166 10.19 15.41 -1.26
CA ARG A 166 9.23 16.21 -0.49
C ARG A 166 9.09 17.64 -1.02
N GLY A 167 10.15 18.20 -1.56
CA GLY A 167 10.20 19.62 -1.87
C GLY A 167 10.45 20.48 -0.61
N PRO A 168 10.04 21.76 -0.60
CA PRO A 168 9.31 22.44 -1.70
C PRO A 168 10.18 22.64 -2.95
N PHE A 169 9.56 22.55 -4.12
CA PHE A 169 10.19 22.90 -5.38
C PHE A 169 9.64 24.21 -5.90
N VAL A 170 10.47 24.98 -6.63
CA VAL A 170 10.02 26.21 -7.29
C VAL A 170 8.97 25.90 -8.36
N TYR A 171 9.20 24.81 -9.08
CA TYR A 171 8.29 24.30 -10.09
C TYR A 171 7.84 22.90 -9.68
N GLU A 172 6.66 22.81 -9.06
CA GLU A 172 6.07 21.54 -8.62
C GLU A 172 5.40 20.83 -9.80
N HIS A 173 5.50 19.50 -9.82
CA HIS A 173 4.69 18.70 -10.71
C HIS A 173 3.35 18.38 -10.04
N GLU A 174 2.25 18.90 -10.59
CA GLU A 174 0.91 18.79 -9.98
C GLU A 174 0.48 17.33 -9.70
N ALA A 175 0.95 16.37 -10.50
CA ALA A 175 0.68 14.96 -10.29
C ALA A 175 1.17 14.45 -8.92
N VAL A 176 2.24 15.02 -8.37
CA VAL A 176 2.76 14.64 -7.04
C VAL A 176 1.77 14.98 -5.94
N ARG A 177 0.97 16.04 -6.11
CA ARG A 177 -0.09 16.41 -5.16
C ARG A 177 -1.24 15.40 -5.14
N GLN A 178 -1.45 14.66 -6.23
CA GLN A 178 -2.46 13.61 -6.28
C GLN A 178 -2.02 12.34 -5.53
N GLY A 179 -0.74 12.20 -5.25
CA GLY A 179 -0.16 11.12 -4.46
C GLY A 179 0.91 10.33 -5.21
N CYS A 180 1.94 9.90 -4.49
CA CYS A 180 3.03 9.09 -5.06
C CYS A 180 2.53 7.83 -5.77
N ILE A 181 1.44 7.24 -5.29
CA ILE A 181 0.84 6.02 -5.85
C ILE A 181 0.18 6.21 -7.22
N VAL A 182 0.01 7.44 -7.70
CA VAL A 182 -0.44 7.70 -9.09
C VAL A 182 0.58 7.17 -10.09
N CYS A 183 1.86 7.28 -9.74
CA CYS A 183 2.98 6.84 -10.58
C CYS A 183 3.66 5.57 -10.07
N HIS A 184 3.63 5.30 -8.77
CA HIS A 184 4.37 4.22 -8.12
C HIS A 184 3.47 3.16 -7.48
N SER A 185 3.89 1.91 -7.56
CA SER A 185 3.31 0.76 -6.85
C SER A 185 4.23 0.37 -5.68
N PRO A 186 3.95 0.80 -4.45
CA PRO A 186 4.90 0.66 -3.33
C PRO A 186 5.12 -0.79 -2.89
N HIS A 187 4.23 -1.71 -3.19
CA HIS A 187 4.39 -3.11 -2.83
C HIS A 187 5.27 -3.86 -3.83
N GLY A 188 5.25 -3.47 -5.10
CA GLY A 188 6.09 -4.07 -6.11
C GLY A 188 5.65 -3.74 -7.53
N SER A 189 6.59 -3.82 -8.47
CA SER A 189 6.38 -3.58 -9.88
C SER A 189 7.37 -4.40 -10.73
N VAL A 190 6.97 -4.69 -11.95
CA VAL A 190 7.87 -5.20 -12.99
C VAL A 190 8.74 -4.08 -13.58
N ASN A 191 8.38 -2.83 -13.34
CA ASN A 191 9.07 -1.67 -13.83
C ASN A 191 10.03 -1.12 -12.76
N GLN A 192 11.20 -0.65 -13.21
CA GLN A 192 12.16 0.03 -12.34
C GLN A 192 11.51 1.19 -11.58
N ARG A 193 12.08 1.55 -10.42
CA ARG A 193 11.59 2.62 -9.54
C ARG A 193 10.14 2.43 -9.09
N LEU A 194 9.66 1.19 -9.09
CA LEU A 194 8.28 0.84 -8.71
C LEU A 194 7.22 1.55 -9.57
N LEU A 195 7.50 1.87 -10.81
CA LEU A 195 6.57 2.58 -11.67
C LEU A 195 5.38 1.69 -12.07
N ASN A 196 4.19 2.27 -12.08
CA ASN A 196 2.96 1.59 -12.50
C ASN A 196 3.01 1.22 -13.99
N GLU A 197 3.67 2.06 -14.79
CA GLU A 197 3.80 1.88 -16.24
C GLU A 197 5.24 2.08 -16.68
N ARG A 198 5.55 1.54 -17.84
CA ARG A 198 6.89 1.60 -18.41
C ARG A 198 7.07 2.83 -19.29
N ASN A 199 8.23 3.48 -19.14
CA ASN A 199 8.68 4.55 -20.05
C ASN A 199 7.65 5.70 -20.20
N ALA A 200 7.52 6.20 -21.43
CA ALA A 200 6.62 7.28 -21.79
C ALA A 200 5.14 6.96 -21.52
N THR A 201 4.75 5.67 -21.51
CA THR A 201 3.36 5.26 -21.26
C THR A 201 2.80 5.85 -19.96
N LEU A 202 3.62 5.96 -18.92
CA LEU A 202 3.21 6.59 -17.67
C LEU A 202 2.83 8.06 -17.87
N CYS A 203 3.65 8.81 -18.58
CA CYS A 203 3.50 10.26 -18.75
C CYS A 203 2.32 10.60 -19.66
N ILE A 204 2.16 9.88 -20.76
CA ILE A 204 1.12 10.14 -21.76
C ILE A 204 -0.30 9.77 -21.28
N LYS A 205 -0.47 9.16 -20.12
CA LYS A 205 -1.78 9.02 -19.48
C LYS A 205 -2.43 10.36 -19.15
N CYS A 206 -1.61 11.38 -18.91
CA CYS A 206 -2.05 12.73 -18.56
C CYS A 206 -1.59 13.77 -19.60
N HIS A 207 -0.42 13.58 -20.19
CA HIS A 207 0.13 14.46 -21.22
C HIS A 207 -0.32 13.99 -22.60
N PHE A 208 -1.39 14.60 -23.09
CA PHE A 208 -1.98 14.24 -24.38
C PHE A 208 -1.04 14.48 -25.54
N GLN A 209 -1.06 13.55 -26.49
CA GLN A 209 -0.41 13.68 -27.77
C GLN A 209 -1.42 14.23 -28.78
N GLU A 210 -1.07 15.31 -29.43
CA GLU A 210 -1.87 15.92 -30.50
C GLU A 210 -1.14 15.81 -31.84
N GLN A 211 -1.83 15.40 -32.88
CA GLN A 211 -1.31 15.42 -34.22
C GLN A 211 -1.89 16.62 -34.99
N LYS A 212 -1.32 17.80 -34.75
CA LYS A 212 -1.74 19.05 -35.42
C LYS A 212 -1.31 19.11 -36.90
N ILE A 213 -0.19 18.47 -37.20
CA ILE A 213 0.40 18.39 -38.54
C ILE A 213 0.72 16.92 -38.83
N ALA A 214 0.47 16.45 -40.06
CA ALA A 214 0.72 15.07 -40.43
C ALA A 214 2.19 14.68 -40.18
N GLY A 215 2.41 13.58 -39.45
CA GLY A 215 3.75 13.09 -39.09
C GLY A 215 4.40 13.78 -37.91
N HIS A 216 3.74 14.77 -37.28
CA HIS A 216 4.24 15.47 -36.12
C HIS A 216 3.40 15.20 -34.88
N ILE A 217 4.04 14.94 -33.75
CA ILE A 217 3.41 14.67 -32.44
C ILE A 217 3.74 15.81 -31.49
N PHE A 218 2.71 16.53 -31.08
CA PHE A 218 2.82 17.64 -30.13
C PHE A 218 2.42 17.17 -28.72
N ILE A 219 3.19 17.55 -27.73
CA ILE A 219 2.88 17.37 -26.30
C ILE A 219 3.11 18.73 -25.64
N GLY A 220 2.07 19.32 -25.05
CA GLY A 220 2.14 20.65 -24.45
C GLY A 220 2.62 21.73 -25.45
N ASP A 221 2.05 21.73 -26.66
CA ASP A 221 2.38 22.67 -27.76
C ASP A 221 3.81 22.58 -28.33
N VAL A 222 4.63 21.66 -27.86
CA VAL A 222 5.98 21.41 -28.37
C VAL A 222 5.98 20.16 -29.24
N ASP A 223 6.64 20.23 -30.40
CA ASP A 223 6.82 19.08 -31.29
C ASP A 223 7.83 18.10 -30.69
N HIS A 224 7.34 16.90 -30.34
CA HIS A 224 8.12 15.83 -29.75
C HIS A 224 8.46 14.70 -30.75
N SER A 225 8.13 14.84 -32.02
CA SER A 225 8.28 13.77 -33.04
C SER A 225 9.68 13.16 -33.07
N ASN A 226 10.71 13.98 -32.97
CA ASN A 226 12.10 13.55 -33.00
C ASN A 226 12.59 13.06 -31.61
N PHE A 227 11.92 13.43 -30.53
CA PHE A 227 12.36 13.12 -29.17
C PHE A 227 11.80 11.79 -28.67
N LEU A 228 10.60 11.38 -29.09
CA LEU A 228 9.96 10.16 -28.64
C LEU A 228 10.73 8.88 -28.99
N GLN A 229 11.59 8.95 -29.98
CA GLN A 229 12.44 7.83 -30.40
C GLN A 229 13.80 7.80 -29.67
N GLN A 230 14.17 8.87 -28.97
CA GLN A 230 15.50 9.01 -28.36
C GLN A 230 15.59 8.46 -26.95
N GLY A 231 14.47 8.13 -26.30
CA GLY A 231 14.47 7.59 -24.95
C GLY A 231 13.17 7.76 -24.20
N THR A 232 13.26 7.80 -22.89
CA THR A 232 12.12 8.08 -22.01
C THR A 232 11.96 9.57 -21.78
N CYS A 233 10.77 10.00 -21.35
CA CYS A 233 10.51 11.42 -21.07
C CYS A 233 11.48 12.01 -20.02
N TRP A 234 11.99 11.19 -19.12
CA TRP A 234 12.98 11.57 -18.09
C TRP A 234 14.44 11.23 -18.46
N SER A 235 14.73 10.97 -19.73
CA SER A 235 16.10 10.75 -20.19
C SER A 235 16.93 12.02 -20.06
N ALA A 236 18.26 11.84 -20.02
CA ALA A 236 19.21 12.94 -19.89
C ALA A 236 18.94 14.08 -20.86
N GLY A 237 18.85 15.29 -20.33
CA GLY A 237 18.53 16.50 -21.09
C GLY A 237 17.04 16.73 -21.38
N CYS A 238 16.15 15.83 -20.93
CA CYS A 238 14.70 15.98 -21.08
C CYS A 238 14.05 16.40 -19.76
N HIS A 239 13.09 15.65 -19.21
CA HIS A 239 12.38 15.96 -17.96
C HIS A 239 12.96 15.13 -16.81
N GLU A 240 14.14 15.49 -16.31
CA GLU A 240 14.91 14.66 -15.37
C GLU A 240 14.38 14.71 -13.93
N GLU A 241 13.63 15.77 -13.60
CA GLU A 241 13.08 16.05 -12.26
C GLU A 241 11.55 15.92 -12.22
N PRO A 242 10.98 14.72 -12.45
CA PRO A 242 9.52 14.54 -12.56
C PRO A 242 8.77 14.80 -11.25
N HIS A 243 9.44 14.90 -10.11
CA HIS A 243 8.82 15.23 -8.83
C HIS A 243 8.69 16.74 -8.59
N GLY A 244 9.52 17.55 -9.27
CA GLY A 244 9.57 18.98 -9.19
C GLY A 244 10.99 19.48 -9.43
N SER A 245 11.14 20.70 -9.92
CA SER A 245 12.43 21.31 -10.24
C SER A 245 12.59 22.66 -9.56
N ASN A 246 13.81 22.99 -9.17
CA ASN A 246 14.15 24.32 -8.66
C ASN A 246 14.73 25.24 -9.76
N VAL A 247 14.85 24.73 -10.98
CA VAL A 247 15.55 25.41 -12.08
C VAL A 247 14.60 25.83 -13.19
N THR A 248 13.69 24.95 -13.61
CA THR A 248 12.85 25.21 -14.79
C THR A 248 11.48 24.55 -14.70
N PRO A 249 10.42 25.19 -15.24
CA PRO A 249 9.10 24.60 -15.31
C PRO A 249 9.02 23.35 -16.22
N LEU A 250 10.03 23.12 -17.03
CA LEU A 250 10.14 21.91 -17.84
C LEU A 250 10.65 20.70 -17.04
N LEU A 251 10.76 20.81 -15.71
CA LEU A 251 11.22 19.76 -14.80
C LEU A 251 12.60 19.19 -15.21
N ARG A 252 13.52 20.08 -15.53
CA ARG A 252 14.94 19.79 -15.81
C ARG A 252 15.81 20.22 -14.64
N TYR A 253 17.09 19.77 -14.63
CA TYR A 253 18.12 20.32 -13.75
C TYR A 253 18.43 21.77 -14.06
#